data_3b246390de1164888d6639a12c1da446
#
_entry.id   3b246390de1164888d6639a12c1da446
#
_cell.length_a   1.000
_cell.length_b   1.000
_cell.length_c   1.000
_cell.angle_alpha   90.00
_cell.angle_beta   90.00
_cell.angle_gamma   90.00
#
_symmetry.space_group_name_H-M   'P 1'
#
loop_
_entity.id
_entity.type
_entity.pdbx_description
1 polymer ?
#
loop_
_entity_poly.entity_id
_entity_poly.type
_entity_poly.pdbx_seq_one_letter_code
_entity_poly.pdbx_strand_id
1 'polypeptide(L)'
;ALVGSNGSGKTSVLNALYGAPAGQSTGQYWFSTKVDPIEEGEGSPSRFIYGHRNSSVNDVVETRKARVRKTRNGRLDPNYWEPTKESTGDGMVEPELQANKIYVGRSKDRWNPVSRKVLCINFRKELSAFDKYFYFGKDPIPHTPPKKGAKVSPLRISSKMDQVRHDAELLARVIESENTSYIHRGHKVATENRLLEGVELAMVSYVLGREYEEARWIRHRLFKGDGGLSVVFKTRHGRYSEAFAGSGEVAVTSCVVQVLAAGQGTLVLLDEPEVSLHPGAQERLLAFLSKMARTRQLQVVFSTHSPHLVTALPGDAIKAFHQLDNGRFVVLPSTHP
;
A
#
# COMPACT_ATOMS: atom_id res chain seq x y z
N ALA A 1 16.29 1.07 1.77
CA ALA A 1 15.78 -0.22 1.29
C ALA A 1 15.92 -1.28 2.37
N LEU A 2 14.98 -2.22 2.42
CA LEU A 2 15.02 -3.41 3.26
C LEU A 2 15.33 -4.61 2.36
N VAL A 3 16.45 -5.28 2.59
CA VAL A 3 16.91 -6.40 1.77
C VAL A 3 17.14 -7.64 2.65
N GLY A 4 17.07 -8.83 2.05
CA GLY A 4 17.28 -10.10 2.75
C GLY A 4 16.51 -11.24 2.10
N SER A 5 16.71 -12.46 2.57
CA SER A 5 16.03 -13.67 2.07
C SER A 5 14.51 -13.60 2.22
N ASN A 6 13.79 -14.50 1.55
CA ASN A 6 12.35 -14.68 1.79
C ASN A 6 12.12 -15.09 3.25
N GLY A 7 11.05 -14.55 3.86
CA GLY A 7 10.75 -14.81 5.27
C GLY A 7 11.59 -14.02 6.28
N SER A 8 12.53 -13.16 5.85
CA SER A 8 13.40 -12.39 6.77
C SER A 8 12.72 -11.24 7.52
N GLY A 9 11.39 -11.09 7.41
CA GLY A 9 10.65 -10.09 8.17
C GLY A 9 10.57 -8.70 7.54
N LYS A 10 11.04 -8.49 6.29
CA LYS A 10 10.98 -7.19 5.60
C LYS A 10 9.57 -6.58 5.56
N THR A 11 8.60 -7.36 5.12
CA THR A 11 7.19 -6.94 5.08
C THR A 11 6.64 -6.69 6.51
N SER A 12 7.09 -7.46 7.52
CA SER A 12 6.71 -7.23 8.91
C SER A 12 7.20 -5.88 9.41
N VAL A 13 8.41 -5.47 9.04
CA VAL A 13 8.93 -4.14 9.36
C VAL A 13 8.16 -3.04 8.65
N LEU A 14 7.79 -3.21 7.35
CA LEU A 14 6.92 -2.26 6.66
C LEU A 14 5.54 -2.13 7.35
N ASN A 15 4.96 -3.25 7.79
CA ASN A 15 3.70 -3.25 8.53
C ASN A 15 3.81 -2.57 9.91
N ALA A 16 4.93 -2.73 10.60
CA ALA A 16 5.22 -2.02 11.84
C ALA A 16 5.36 -0.51 11.58
N LEU A 17 6.10 -0.12 10.55
CA LEU A 17 6.24 1.28 10.13
C LEU A 17 4.88 1.90 9.72
N TYR A 18 4.01 1.13 9.04
CA TYR A 18 2.65 1.57 8.77
C TYR A 18 1.87 1.84 10.05
N GLY A 19 1.99 0.95 11.02
CA GLY A 19 1.31 1.06 12.32
C GLY A 19 1.94 2.08 13.28
N ALA A 20 3.13 2.62 12.99
CA ALA A 20 3.87 3.50 13.89
C ALA A 20 3.17 4.85 14.15
N PRO A 21 2.69 5.61 13.16
CA PRO A 21 2.08 6.91 13.39
C PRO A 21 0.76 6.86 14.15
N ALA A 22 0.37 8.02 14.65
CA ALA A 22 -0.93 8.21 15.30
C ALA A 22 -2.08 7.86 14.34
N GLY A 23 -3.10 7.19 14.85
CA GLY A 23 -4.29 6.80 14.07
C GLY A 23 -4.08 5.56 13.17
N GLN A 24 -2.87 5.01 13.07
CA GLN A 24 -2.58 3.80 12.31
C GLN A 24 -2.41 2.58 13.23
N SER A 25 -2.69 1.38 12.69
CA SER A 25 -2.59 0.14 13.45
C SER A 25 -1.98 -0.98 12.59
N THR A 26 -0.99 -1.64 13.14
CA THR A 26 -0.38 -2.87 12.59
C THR A 26 -1.38 -4.02 12.50
N GLY A 27 -2.43 -4.01 13.34
CA GLY A 27 -3.47 -5.02 13.36
C GLY A 27 -4.26 -5.18 12.05
N GLN A 28 -4.14 -4.24 11.11
CA GLN A 28 -4.70 -4.38 9.77
C GLN A 28 -3.97 -5.44 8.92
N TYR A 29 -2.71 -5.70 9.24
CA TYR A 29 -1.84 -6.60 8.48
C TYR A 29 -1.42 -7.83 9.28
N TRP A 30 -1.45 -7.74 10.60
CA TRP A 30 -1.01 -8.80 11.49
C TRP A 30 -2.04 -9.01 12.59
N PHE A 31 -2.78 -10.09 12.49
CA PHE A 31 -3.88 -10.46 13.38
C PHE A 31 -3.91 -11.97 13.59
N SER A 32 -4.41 -12.38 14.76
CA SER A 32 -4.53 -13.79 15.13
C SER A 32 -5.73 -14.44 14.47
N THR A 33 -5.54 -15.66 13.95
CA THR A 33 -6.59 -16.53 13.45
C THR A 33 -6.56 -17.87 14.17
N LYS A 34 -7.55 -18.75 13.92
CA LYS A 34 -7.50 -20.12 14.46
C LYS A 34 -6.42 -20.98 13.79
N VAL A 35 -6.05 -20.67 12.56
CA VAL A 35 -4.99 -21.36 11.80
C VAL A 35 -3.62 -20.84 12.22
N ASP A 36 -3.51 -19.52 12.37
CA ASP A 36 -2.27 -18.82 12.72
C ASP A 36 -2.49 -18.04 14.03
N PRO A 37 -2.49 -18.71 15.18
CA PRO A 37 -2.63 -18.03 16.45
C PRO A 37 -1.37 -17.22 16.78
N ILE A 38 -1.55 -15.99 17.21
CA ILE A 38 -0.44 -15.21 17.76
C ILE A 38 -0.27 -15.65 19.24
N GLU A 39 0.75 -16.43 19.49
CA GLU A 39 1.11 -16.88 20.82
C GLU A 39 1.94 -15.81 21.53
N GLU A 40 1.53 -15.43 22.72
CA GLU A 40 2.18 -14.44 23.56
C GLU A 40 2.39 -15.04 24.95
N GLY A 41 3.60 -14.85 25.50
CA GLY A 41 3.87 -15.20 26.90
C GLY A 41 3.05 -14.34 27.86
N GLU A 42 2.78 -14.84 29.04
CA GLU A 42 2.06 -14.11 30.08
C GLU A 42 2.81 -12.81 30.41
N GLY A 43 2.11 -11.67 30.33
CA GLY A 43 2.71 -10.34 30.56
C GLY A 43 3.66 -9.85 29.47
N SER A 44 3.85 -10.62 28.37
CA SER A 44 4.75 -10.27 27.29
C SER A 44 4.03 -10.16 25.94
N PRO A 45 3.23 -9.09 25.71
CA PRO A 45 2.51 -8.91 24.46
C PRO A 45 3.47 -8.64 23.31
N SER A 46 3.03 -9.00 22.10
CA SER A 46 3.71 -8.60 20.85
C SER A 46 3.82 -7.09 20.79
N ARG A 47 5.01 -6.60 20.46
CA ARG A 47 5.32 -5.18 20.51
C ARG A 47 6.39 -4.79 19.51
N PHE A 48 6.43 -3.52 19.18
CA PHE A 48 7.55 -2.90 18.47
C PHE A 48 7.82 -1.52 19.04
N ILE A 49 9.08 -1.11 18.90
CA ILE A 49 9.58 0.19 19.33
C ILE A 49 10.13 0.90 18.10
N TYR A 50 9.86 2.18 17.97
CA TYR A 50 10.40 2.99 16.90
C TYR A 50 10.81 4.37 17.41
N GLY A 51 11.91 4.87 16.86
CA GLY A 51 12.41 6.20 17.13
C GLY A 51 11.82 7.23 16.16
N HIS A 52 11.54 8.43 16.66
CA HIS A 52 11.21 9.59 15.84
C HIS A 52 11.79 10.87 16.43
N ARG A 53 12.16 11.80 15.55
CA ARG A 53 12.71 13.09 16.01
C ARG A 53 11.65 13.92 16.70
N ASN A 54 11.98 14.46 17.86
CA ASN A 54 11.12 15.35 18.63
C ASN A 54 11.81 16.72 18.83
N SER A 55 11.17 17.79 18.38
CA SER A 55 11.74 19.13 18.42
C SER A 55 11.89 19.69 19.83
N SER A 56 11.09 19.24 20.80
CA SER A 56 11.14 19.76 22.18
C SER A 56 12.33 19.25 22.99
N VAL A 57 12.90 18.10 22.59
CA VAL A 57 14.17 17.57 23.12
C VAL A 57 15.32 17.74 22.13
N ASN A 58 15.04 18.09 20.88
CA ASN A 58 15.99 18.16 19.76
C ASN A 58 16.73 16.84 19.51
N ASP A 59 16.12 15.73 19.84
CA ASP A 59 16.69 14.39 19.74
C ASP A 59 15.66 13.37 19.26
N VAL A 60 16.09 12.13 19.09
CA VAL A 60 15.23 10.98 18.81
C VAL A 60 14.60 10.49 20.11
N VAL A 61 13.29 10.36 20.10
CA VAL A 61 12.52 9.75 21.19
C VAL A 61 11.92 8.44 20.72
N GLU A 62 11.73 7.51 21.63
CA GLU A 62 11.20 6.19 21.32
C GLU A 62 9.75 6.03 21.76
N THR A 63 8.94 5.47 20.88
CA THR A 63 7.54 5.11 21.15
C THR A 63 7.38 3.61 21.04
N ARG A 64 6.86 2.99 22.10
CA ARG A 64 6.50 1.58 22.14
C ARG A 64 5.03 1.41 21.81
N LYS A 65 4.71 0.56 20.81
CA LYS A 65 3.36 0.08 20.57
C LYS A 65 3.27 -1.41 20.86
N ALA A 66 2.23 -1.80 21.58
CA ALA A 66 1.99 -3.20 21.89
C ALA A 66 0.56 -3.61 21.50
N ARG A 67 0.42 -4.90 21.21
CA ARG A 67 -0.86 -5.55 20.99
C ARG A 67 -1.57 -5.70 22.31
N VAL A 68 -2.81 -5.27 22.38
CA VAL A 68 -3.66 -5.37 23.58
C VAL A 68 -5.05 -5.87 23.20
N ARG A 69 -5.70 -6.54 24.14
CA ARG A 69 -7.10 -6.89 24.00
C ARG A 69 -7.95 -5.74 24.47
N LYS A 70 -8.78 -5.16 23.62
CA LYS A 70 -9.60 -4.00 23.94
C LYS A 70 -11.04 -4.16 23.46
N THR A 71 -11.99 -3.83 24.31
CA THR A 71 -13.39 -3.77 23.89
C THR A 71 -13.66 -2.41 23.27
N ARG A 72 -14.12 -2.40 22.02
CA ARG A 72 -14.54 -1.20 21.28
C ARG A 72 -15.96 -1.40 20.76
N ASN A 73 -16.84 -0.45 21.01
CA ASN A 73 -18.24 -0.50 20.56
C ASN A 73 -18.93 -1.84 20.88
N GLY A 74 -18.71 -2.37 22.10
CA GLY A 74 -19.29 -3.63 22.56
C GLY A 74 -18.67 -4.91 21.95
N ARG A 75 -17.63 -4.79 21.12
CA ARG A 75 -16.91 -5.92 20.54
C ARG A 75 -15.48 -5.97 21.07
N LEU A 76 -15.03 -7.18 21.42
CA LEU A 76 -13.63 -7.43 21.76
C LEU A 76 -12.79 -7.41 20.49
N ASP A 77 -11.80 -6.52 20.44
CA ASP A 77 -10.74 -6.51 19.44
C ASP A 77 -9.47 -7.10 20.06
N PRO A 78 -9.11 -8.35 19.76
CA PRO A 78 -7.94 -8.99 20.32
C PRO A 78 -6.63 -8.52 19.64
N ASN A 79 -6.73 -7.79 18.55
CA ASN A 79 -5.58 -7.36 17.74
C ASN A 79 -5.42 -5.83 17.72
N TYR A 80 -5.91 -5.18 18.76
CA TYR A 80 -5.75 -3.73 18.89
C TYR A 80 -4.32 -3.38 19.30
N TRP A 81 -3.75 -2.38 18.65
CA TRP A 81 -2.40 -1.89 18.94
C TRP A 81 -2.48 -0.47 19.48
N GLU A 82 -1.87 -0.23 20.62
CA GLU A 82 -1.85 1.10 21.24
C GLU A 82 -0.44 1.46 21.75
N PRO A 83 -0.15 2.77 21.87
CA PRO A 83 1.07 3.21 22.54
C PRO A 83 1.00 2.81 24.03
N THR A 84 2.09 2.25 24.52
CA THR A 84 2.20 1.75 25.88
C THR A 84 3.35 2.43 26.60
N LYS A 85 3.41 2.25 27.93
CA LYS A 85 4.49 2.74 28.77
C LYS A 85 5.87 2.33 28.23
N GLU A 86 6.83 3.20 28.37
CA GLU A 86 8.25 2.93 28.12
C GLU A 86 8.74 1.74 28.95
N SER A 87 9.68 0.99 28.39
CA SER A 87 10.21 -0.23 29.02
C SER A 87 11.71 -0.34 28.76
N THR A 88 12.51 -0.09 29.78
CA THR A 88 13.97 -0.32 29.74
C THR A 88 14.30 -1.80 29.56
N GLY A 89 13.44 -2.70 30.04
CA GLY A 89 13.57 -4.16 29.83
C GLY A 89 13.40 -4.56 28.36
N ASP A 90 12.76 -3.73 27.53
CA ASP A 90 12.67 -3.90 26.08
C ASP A 90 13.81 -3.20 25.32
N GLY A 91 14.80 -2.64 26.03
CA GLY A 91 15.95 -1.95 25.43
C GLY A 91 15.69 -0.51 25.03
N MET A 92 14.59 0.11 25.51
CA MET A 92 14.30 1.52 25.21
C MET A 92 15.30 2.44 25.92
N VAL A 93 15.70 3.49 25.21
CA VAL A 93 16.57 4.55 25.72
C VAL A 93 15.73 5.80 25.96
N GLU A 94 15.73 6.29 27.19
CA GLU A 94 15.06 7.54 27.54
C GLU A 94 16.05 8.72 27.39
N PRO A 95 15.65 9.81 26.72
CA PRO A 95 16.47 11.02 26.70
C PRO A 95 16.52 11.65 28.09
N GLU A 96 17.59 12.38 28.41
CA GLU A 96 17.66 13.16 29.63
C GLU A 96 16.58 14.25 29.65
N LEU A 97 15.69 14.17 30.62
CA LEU A 97 14.59 15.09 30.78
C LEU A 97 14.81 16.01 31.97
N GLN A 98 14.59 17.29 31.78
CA GLN A 98 14.61 18.28 32.88
C GLN A 98 13.33 18.18 33.71
N ALA A 99 13.50 18.18 35.03
CA ALA A 99 12.36 18.22 35.94
C ALA A 99 11.48 19.47 35.69
N ASN A 100 10.17 19.30 35.75
CA ASN A 100 9.19 20.37 35.58
C ASN A 100 9.10 21.03 34.18
N LYS A 101 9.81 20.52 33.18
CA LYS A 101 9.69 20.96 31.79
C LYS A 101 8.57 20.19 31.07
N ILE A 102 7.71 20.89 30.36
CA ILE A 102 6.69 20.28 29.51
C ILE A 102 7.29 20.01 28.15
N TYR A 103 7.17 18.75 27.68
CA TYR A 103 7.66 18.32 26.39
C TYR A 103 6.49 18.02 25.44
N VAL A 104 6.57 18.58 24.24
CA VAL A 104 5.55 18.35 23.20
C VAL A 104 5.51 16.86 22.80
N GLY A 105 4.33 16.29 22.81
CA GLY A 105 4.16 14.87 22.44
C GLY A 105 4.51 13.88 23.54
N ARG A 106 4.84 14.32 24.76
CA ARG A 106 5.04 13.42 25.90
C ARG A 106 3.78 13.33 26.75
N SER A 107 3.37 12.12 27.06
CA SER A 107 2.41 11.79 28.13
C SER A 107 3.17 11.45 29.41
N LYS A 108 2.47 11.18 30.51
CA LYS A 108 3.06 10.93 31.82
C LYS A 108 4.17 9.85 31.81
N ASP A 109 3.99 8.80 31.01
CA ASP A 109 4.78 7.58 31.05
C ASP A 109 5.26 7.09 29.68
N ARG A 110 5.11 7.93 28.62
CA ARG A 110 5.49 7.56 27.26
C ARG A 110 5.54 8.76 26.33
N TRP A 111 6.25 8.60 25.22
CA TRP A 111 6.12 9.46 24.05
C TRP A 111 4.93 9.03 23.19
N ASN A 112 4.14 10.00 22.77
CA ASN A 112 2.99 9.78 21.90
C ASN A 112 3.46 9.41 20.49
N PRO A 113 2.68 8.62 19.75
CA PRO A 113 2.99 8.32 18.37
C PRO A 113 3.16 9.59 17.53
N VAL A 114 4.13 9.55 16.63
CA VAL A 114 4.36 10.65 15.69
C VAL A 114 3.11 10.93 14.85
N SER A 115 2.76 12.20 14.71
CA SER A 115 1.68 12.60 13.79
C SER A 115 2.24 12.69 12.37
N ARG A 116 1.97 11.68 11.56
CA ARG A 116 2.48 11.59 10.19
C ARG A 116 1.51 10.85 9.28
N LYS A 117 1.36 11.33 8.04
CA LYS A 117 0.63 10.58 7.00
C LYS A 117 1.48 9.41 6.52
N VAL A 118 0.82 8.30 6.22
CA VAL A 118 1.45 7.10 5.65
C VAL A 118 0.73 6.73 4.37
N LEU A 119 1.50 6.46 3.34
CA LEU A 119 1.07 5.84 2.09
C LEU A 119 1.75 4.47 2.00
N CYS A 120 0.95 3.42 1.90
CA CYS A 120 1.46 2.06 1.75
C CYS A 120 1.00 1.48 0.41
N ILE A 121 1.94 1.10 -0.45
CA ILE A 121 1.70 0.53 -1.77
C ILE A 121 2.35 -0.84 -1.81
N ASN A 122 1.55 -1.88 -2.02
CA ASN A 122 2.05 -3.23 -2.23
C ASN A 122 1.86 -3.61 -3.70
N PHE A 123 2.94 -3.70 -4.45
CA PHE A 123 2.89 -3.94 -5.89
C PHE A 123 2.22 -5.26 -6.27
N ARG A 124 2.29 -6.28 -5.41
CA ARG A 124 1.55 -7.54 -5.62
C ARG A 124 0.03 -7.38 -5.53
N LYS A 125 -0.45 -6.32 -4.88
CA LYS A 125 -1.87 -6.03 -4.65
C LYS A 125 -2.40 -4.89 -5.53
N GLU A 126 -1.52 -4.20 -6.25
CA GLU A 126 -1.88 -3.14 -7.21
C GLU A 126 -2.38 -3.76 -8.52
N LEU A 127 -3.48 -4.51 -8.41
CA LEU A 127 -4.15 -5.14 -9.53
C LEU A 127 -5.26 -4.25 -10.07
N SER A 128 -5.48 -4.30 -11.38
CA SER A 128 -6.62 -3.67 -12.03
C SER A 128 -7.95 -4.23 -11.55
N ALA A 129 -9.04 -3.52 -11.80
CA ALA A 129 -10.38 -4.03 -11.52
C ALA A 129 -10.69 -5.28 -12.35
N PHE A 130 -10.24 -5.30 -13.61
CA PHE A 130 -10.34 -6.46 -14.49
C PHE A 130 -9.62 -7.67 -13.93
N ASP A 131 -8.33 -7.54 -13.57
CA ASP A 131 -7.52 -8.66 -13.06
C ASP A 131 -8.10 -9.24 -11.77
N LYS A 132 -8.48 -8.36 -10.83
CA LYS A 132 -9.13 -8.77 -9.58
C LYS A 132 -10.36 -9.63 -9.82
N TYR A 133 -11.21 -9.22 -10.74
CA TYR A 133 -12.44 -9.96 -11.04
C TYR A 133 -12.16 -11.20 -11.87
N PHE A 134 -11.43 -11.06 -12.98
CA PHE A 134 -11.29 -12.13 -13.97
C PHE A 134 -10.50 -13.32 -13.43
N TYR A 135 -9.39 -13.06 -12.74
CA TYR A 135 -8.52 -14.11 -12.23
C TYR A 135 -8.87 -14.55 -10.80
N PHE A 136 -9.31 -13.65 -9.94
CA PHE A 136 -9.51 -13.92 -8.51
C PHE A 136 -10.96 -13.82 -8.05
N GLY A 137 -11.86 -13.24 -8.84
CA GLY A 137 -13.27 -13.10 -8.51
C GLY A 137 -14.02 -14.44 -8.56
N LYS A 138 -15.17 -14.49 -7.92
CA LYS A 138 -16.08 -15.64 -7.99
C LYS A 138 -16.81 -15.69 -9.33
N ASP A 139 -17.06 -16.90 -9.83
CA ASP A 139 -17.91 -17.07 -11.00
C ASP A 139 -19.34 -16.55 -10.74
N PRO A 140 -20.00 -16.01 -11.76
CA PRO A 140 -21.41 -15.67 -11.64
C PRO A 140 -22.20 -16.92 -11.28
N ILE A 141 -23.19 -16.78 -10.37
CA ILE A 141 -24.10 -17.88 -10.08
C ILE A 141 -24.92 -18.14 -11.33
N PRO A 142 -24.91 -19.36 -11.91
CA PRO A 142 -25.72 -19.67 -13.07
C PRO A 142 -27.20 -19.45 -12.72
N HIS A 143 -27.89 -18.62 -13.47
CA HIS A 143 -29.32 -18.49 -13.31
C HIS A 143 -30.00 -19.81 -13.70
N THR A 144 -30.93 -20.25 -12.87
CA THR A 144 -31.84 -21.36 -13.21
C THR A 144 -32.44 -21.09 -14.57
N PRO A 145 -32.47 -22.08 -15.50
CA PRO A 145 -33.05 -21.86 -16.81
C PRO A 145 -34.50 -21.35 -16.68
N PRO A 146 -34.89 -20.35 -17.45
CA PRO A 146 -36.25 -19.84 -17.39
C PRO A 146 -37.25 -20.97 -17.64
N LYS A 147 -38.35 -20.97 -16.91
CA LYS A 147 -39.45 -21.91 -17.15
C LYS A 147 -39.87 -21.85 -18.63
N LYS A 148 -40.18 -23.01 -19.20
CA LYS A 148 -40.65 -23.14 -20.61
C LYS A 148 -41.69 -22.07 -20.90
N GLY A 149 -41.45 -21.19 -21.91
CA GLY A 149 -42.34 -20.09 -22.27
C GLY A 149 -42.04 -18.70 -21.70
N ALA A 150 -41.04 -18.55 -20.80
CA ALA A 150 -40.63 -17.22 -20.34
C ALA A 150 -39.83 -16.48 -21.43
N LYS A 151 -40.10 -15.17 -21.62
CA LYS A 151 -39.26 -14.32 -22.49
C LYS A 151 -37.82 -14.33 -21.99
N VAL A 152 -36.94 -14.83 -22.82
CA VAL A 152 -35.49 -14.85 -22.51
C VAL A 152 -34.98 -13.42 -22.54
N SER A 153 -34.45 -12.93 -21.43
CA SER A 153 -33.74 -11.65 -21.44
C SER A 153 -32.49 -11.78 -22.33
N PRO A 154 -32.22 -10.82 -23.22
CA PRO A 154 -31.07 -10.89 -24.13
C PRO A 154 -29.69 -10.87 -23.41
N LEU A 155 -29.66 -10.57 -22.14
CA LEU A 155 -28.43 -10.50 -21.32
C LEU A 155 -28.48 -11.55 -20.21
N ARG A 156 -28.10 -12.78 -20.55
CA ARG A 156 -27.91 -13.86 -19.58
C ARG A 156 -26.41 -13.93 -19.23
N ILE A 157 -26.05 -13.43 -18.05
CA ILE A 157 -24.69 -13.56 -17.53
C ILE A 157 -24.53 -14.99 -17.00
N SER A 158 -23.75 -15.79 -17.70
CA SER A 158 -23.49 -17.20 -17.37
C SER A 158 -22.00 -17.47 -17.07
N SER A 159 -21.13 -16.56 -17.47
CA SER A 159 -19.68 -16.67 -17.30
C SER A 159 -19.07 -15.34 -16.82
N LYS A 160 -17.83 -15.39 -16.31
CA LYS A 160 -17.05 -14.18 -16.03
C LYS A 160 -16.90 -13.29 -17.26
N MET A 161 -16.76 -13.92 -18.43
CA MET A 161 -16.61 -13.20 -19.70
C MET A 161 -17.89 -12.40 -20.03
N ASP A 162 -19.07 -12.98 -19.81
CA ASP A 162 -20.34 -12.27 -20.02
C ASP A 162 -20.49 -11.09 -19.06
N GLN A 163 -20.08 -11.27 -17.79
CA GLN A 163 -20.09 -10.18 -16.81
C GLN A 163 -19.13 -9.06 -17.22
N VAL A 164 -17.90 -9.42 -17.66
CA VAL A 164 -16.92 -8.42 -18.13
C VAL A 164 -17.47 -7.66 -19.33
N ARG A 165 -18.07 -8.33 -20.32
CA ARG A 165 -18.67 -7.66 -21.49
C ARG A 165 -19.77 -6.70 -21.08
N HIS A 166 -20.67 -7.13 -20.20
CA HIS A 166 -21.76 -6.30 -19.68
C HIS A 166 -21.24 -5.06 -18.95
N ASP A 167 -20.28 -5.25 -18.05
CA ASP A 167 -19.73 -4.16 -17.24
C ASP A 167 -18.83 -3.25 -18.07
N ALA A 168 -18.16 -3.77 -19.10
CA ALA A 168 -17.39 -2.97 -20.06
C ALA A 168 -18.25 -2.00 -20.86
N GLU A 169 -19.49 -2.36 -21.21
CA GLU A 169 -20.44 -1.42 -21.83
C GLU A 169 -20.75 -0.24 -20.90
N LEU A 170 -20.89 -0.51 -19.60
CA LEU A 170 -21.15 0.53 -18.61
C LEU A 170 -19.88 1.37 -18.35
N LEU A 171 -18.72 0.73 -18.32
CA LEU A 171 -17.43 1.43 -18.21
C LEU A 171 -17.19 2.36 -19.42
N ALA A 172 -17.56 1.92 -20.63
CA ALA A 172 -17.49 2.76 -21.83
C ALA A 172 -18.34 4.03 -21.66
N ARG A 173 -19.58 3.90 -21.16
CA ARG A 173 -20.45 5.06 -20.88
C ARG A 173 -19.86 5.99 -19.81
N VAL A 174 -19.20 5.45 -18.79
CA VAL A 174 -18.48 6.25 -17.79
C VAL A 174 -17.40 7.07 -18.46
N ILE A 175 -16.62 6.47 -19.36
CA ILE A 175 -15.55 7.12 -20.09
C ILE A 175 -16.10 8.21 -21.01
N GLU A 176 -17.15 7.89 -21.77
CA GLU A 176 -17.77 8.81 -22.74
C GLU A 176 -18.47 9.99 -22.05
N SER A 177 -18.99 9.80 -20.84
CA SER A 177 -19.65 10.88 -20.09
C SER A 177 -18.70 12.00 -19.69
N GLU A 178 -17.38 11.75 -19.62
CA GLU A 178 -16.34 12.66 -19.15
C GLU A 178 -16.57 13.25 -17.74
N ASN A 179 -17.66 12.86 -17.08
CA ASN A 179 -17.96 13.32 -15.73
C ASN A 179 -17.01 12.69 -14.70
N THR A 180 -16.59 13.47 -13.73
CA THR A 180 -15.71 13.01 -12.63
C THR A 180 -16.33 11.84 -11.86
N SER A 181 -17.65 11.77 -11.76
CA SER A 181 -18.37 10.65 -11.16
C SER A 181 -19.59 10.27 -12.03
N TYR A 182 -20.00 9.00 -11.96
CA TYR A 182 -21.09 8.51 -12.76
C TYR A 182 -22.11 7.72 -11.94
N ILE A 183 -23.39 8.05 -12.12
CA ILE A 183 -24.51 7.39 -11.46
C ILE A 183 -25.34 6.66 -12.53
N HIS A 184 -25.58 5.38 -12.31
CA HIS A 184 -26.46 4.58 -13.17
C HIS A 184 -27.57 3.96 -12.32
N ARG A 185 -28.84 4.18 -12.73
CA ARG A 185 -30.04 3.67 -12.03
C ARG A 185 -30.03 3.96 -10.52
N GLY A 186 -29.62 5.17 -10.12
CA GLY A 186 -29.56 5.59 -8.72
C GLY A 186 -28.32 5.10 -7.93
N HIS A 187 -27.46 4.29 -8.54
CA HIS A 187 -26.26 3.78 -7.90
C HIS A 187 -25.00 4.48 -8.44
N LYS A 188 -24.11 4.90 -7.53
CA LYS A 188 -22.82 5.48 -7.91
C LYS A 188 -21.89 4.40 -8.42
N VAL A 189 -21.71 4.35 -9.73
CA VAL A 189 -20.92 3.35 -10.44
C VAL A 189 -19.44 3.75 -10.48
N ALA A 190 -19.15 5.02 -10.78
CA ALA A 190 -17.80 5.56 -10.75
C ALA A 190 -17.68 6.71 -9.74
N THR A 191 -16.59 6.72 -9.00
CA THR A 191 -16.28 7.75 -8.00
C THR A 191 -15.23 8.72 -8.51
N GLU A 192 -14.45 8.33 -9.50
CA GLU A 192 -13.42 9.13 -10.13
C GLU A 192 -13.30 8.72 -11.60
N ASN A 193 -13.29 9.68 -12.50
CA ASN A 193 -13.05 9.50 -13.92
C ASN A 193 -12.38 10.78 -14.43
N ARG A 194 -11.09 10.69 -14.76
CA ARG A 194 -10.31 11.82 -15.20
C ARG A 194 -9.14 11.40 -16.09
N LEU A 195 -8.65 12.29 -16.90
CA LEU A 195 -7.34 12.14 -17.52
C LEU A 195 -6.24 12.37 -16.46
N LEU A 196 -5.12 11.70 -16.62
CA LEU A 196 -3.93 12.02 -15.82
C LEU A 196 -3.46 13.43 -16.17
N GLU A 197 -3.07 14.19 -15.15
CA GLU A 197 -2.45 15.50 -15.34
C GLU A 197 -1.13 15.37 -16.10
N GLY A 198 -0.68 16.46 -16.73
CA GLY A 198 0.53 16.43 -17.54
C GLY A 198 1.77 15.90 -16.81
N VAL A 199 1.92 16.27 -15.52
CA VAL A 199 3.03 15.78 -14.69
C VAL A 199 2.88 14.30 -14.32
N GLU A 200 1.66 13.83 -14.07
CA GLU A 200 1.38 12.42 -13.78
C GLU A 200 1.70 11.56 -15.02
N LEU A 201 1.17 11.97 -16.19
CA LEU A 201 1.38 11.28 -17.44
C LEU A 201 2.86 11.24 -17.83
N ALA A 202 3.56 12.36 -17.68
CA ALA A 202 5.00 12.45 -17.95
C ALA A 202 5.81 11.51 -17.04
N MET A 203 5.46 11.40 -15.74
CA MET A 203 6.16 10.52 -14.82
C MET A 203 5.84 9.05 -15.09
N VAL A 204 4.60 8.70 -15.44
CA VAL A 204 4.24 7.35 -15.88
C VAL A 204 5.03 6.96 -17.14
N SER A 205 5.06 7.82 -18.14
CA SER A 205 5.83 7.62 -19.38
C SER A 205 7.32 7.45 -19.08
N TYR A 206 7.87 8.29 -18.22
CA TYR A 206 9.27 8.22 -17.82
C TYR A 206 9.60 6.89 -17.13
N VAL A 207 8.84 6.49 -16.11
CA VAL A 207 9.12 5.27 -15.34
C VAL A 207 8.98 4.03 -16.23
N LEU A 208 7.93 3.95 -17.04
CA LEU A 208 7.71 2.82 -17.94
C LEU A 208 8.65 2.81 -19.15
N GLY A 209 9.26 3.96 -19.49
CA GLY A 209 10.12 4.10 -20.68
C GLY A 209 9.33 3.98 -21.97
N ARG A 210 8.09 4.44 -21.97
CA ARG A 210 7.15 4.39 -23.09
C ARG A 210 6.33 5.67 -23.14
N GLU A 211 6.16 6.24 -24.32
CA GLU A 211 5.34 7.42 -24.50
C GLU A 211 3.85 7.09 -24.51
N TYR A 212 3.11 7.81 -23.68
CA TYR A 212 1.66 7.81 -23.63
C TYR A 212 1.16 9.20 -24.03
N GLU A 213 0.22 9.24 -24.98
CA GLU A 213 -0.46 10.49 -25.38
C GLU A 213 -1.48 10.90 -24.32
N GLU A 214 -2.21 9.91 -23.78
CA GLU A 214 -3.19 10.07 -22.72
C GLU A 214 -3.22 8.82 -21.84
N ALA A 215 -3.60 9.00 -20.59
CA ALA A 215 -4.03 7.91 -19.71
C ALA A 215 -5.24 8.38 -18.91
N ARG A 216 -6.29 7.57 -18.86
CA ARG A 216 -7.52 7.87 -18.12
C ARG A 216 -7.59 6.99 -16.90
N TRP A 217 -7.76 7.61 -15.76
CA TRP A 217 -7.86 7.01 -14.45
C TRP A 217 -9.31 6.94 -14.01
N ILE A 218 -9.81 5.73 -13.69
CA ILE A 218 -11.21 5.52 -13.35
C ILE A 218 -11.30 4.64 -12.10
N ARG A 219 -11.89 5.17 -11.03
CA ARG A 219 -12.27 4.38 -9.85
C ARG A 219 -13.75 4.05 -9.91
N HIS A 220 -14.10 2.78 -9.87
CA HIS A 220 -15.47 2.32 -10.06
C HIS A 220 -15.78 1.06 -9.25
N ARG A 221 -17.08 0.67 -9.27
CA ARG A 221 -17.61 -0.52 -8.59
C ARG A 221 -18.14 -1.58 -9.57
N LEU A 222 -17.60 -1.59 -10.78
CA LEU A 222 -17.93 -2.61 -11.78
C LEU A 222 -17.17 -3.92 -11.50
N PHE A 223 -17.49 -4.95 -12.29
CA PHE A 223 -16.91 -6.30 -12.18
C PHE A 223 -17.20 -6.96 -10.84
N LYS A 224 -18.41 -6.77 -10.29
CA LYS A 224 -18.82 -7.33 -8.98
C LYS A 224 -17.80 -7.10 -7.86
N GLY A 225 -17.00 -6.04 -7.98
CA GLY A 225 -15.91 -5.77 -7.05
C GLY A 225 -16.30 -4.77 -5.97
N ASP A 226 -15.58 -4.82 -4.86
CA ASP A 226 -15.66 -3.86 -3.77
C ASP A 226 -15.03 -2.50 -4.12
N GLY A 227 -14.96 -2.22 -5.39
CA GLY A 227 -14.28 -1.07 -5.97
C GLY A 227 -12.96 -1.47 -6.62
N GLY A 228 -12.65 -0.86 -7.73
CA GLY A 228 -11.46 -1.14 -8.51
C GLY A 228 -10.95 0.08 -9.24
N LEU A 229 -9.76 -0.08 -9.76
CA LEU A 229 -9.10 0.88 -10.62
C LEU A 229 -9.08 0.31 -12.03
N SER A 230 -9.58 1.08 -12.99
CA SER A 230 -9.32 0.87 -14.41
C SER A 230 -8.46 2.02 -14.95
N VAL A 231 -7.54 1.67 -15.82
CA VAL A 231 -6.72 2.64 -16.54
C VAL A 231 -6.84 2.38 -18.04
N VAL A 232 -7.12 3.42 -18.80
CA VAL A 232 -7.16 3.34 -20.27
C VAL A 232 -6.03 4.18 -20.82
N PHE A 233 -5.12 3.53 -21.52
CA PHE A 233 -3.95 4.16 -22.13
C PHE A 233 -4.21 4.47 -23.61
N LYS A 234 -3.67 5.59 -24.07
CA LYS A 234 -3.59 5.97 -25.48
C LYS A 234 -2.14 6.20 -25.87
N THR A 235 -1.71 5.53 -26.91
CA THR A 235 -0.40 5.68 -27.53
C THR A 235 -0.57 5.99 -29.01
N ARG A 236 0.49 6.32 -29.71
CA ARG A 236 0.48 6.50 -31.17
C ARG A 236 -0.03 5.27 -31.95
N HIS A 237 -0.02 4.10 -31.33
CA HIS A 237 -0.43 2.85 -31.97
C HIS A 237 -1.88 2.45 -31.66
N GLY A 238 -2.58 3.20 -30.82
CA GLY A 238 -3.96 2.96 -30.46
C GLY A 238 -4.24 3.07 -28.96
N ARG A 239 -5.48 2.76 -28.62
CA ARG A 239 -6.02 2.82 -27.27
C ARG A 239 -6.27 1.41 -26.74
N TYR A 240 -5.94 1.17 -25.48
CA TYR A 240 -6.21 -0.09 -24.79
C TYR A 240 -6.46 0.14 -23.30
N SER A 241 -7.18 -0.75 -22.67
CA SER A 241 -7.44 -0.72 -21.23
C SER A 241 -6.44 -1.60 -20.48
N GLU A 242 -6.53 -1.57 -19.16
CA GLU A 242 -5.76 -2.42 -18.26
C GLU A 242 -5.91 -3.93 -18.53
N ALA A 243 -7.02 -4.35 -19.14
CA ALA A 243 -7.23 -5.75 -19.52
C ALA A 243 -6.21 -6.26 -20.57
N PHE A 244 -5.60 -5.35 -21.31
CA PHE A 244 -4.57 -5.62 -22.32
C PHE A 244 -3.23 -4.98 -21.99
N ALA A 245 -3.16 -4.20 -20.91
CA ALA A 245 -1.92 -3.64 -20.40
C ALA A 245 -1.12 -4.69 -19.62
N GLY A 246 0.18 -4.53 -19.56
CA GLY A 246 1.00 -5.29 -18.62
C GLY A 246 0.69 -4.91 -17.18
N SER A 247 0.74 -5.87 -16.26
CA SER A 247 0.49 -5.62 -14.83
C SER A 247 1.39 -4.52 -14.25
N GLY A 248 2.61 -4.39 -14.73
CA GLY A 248 3.52 -3.31 -14.37
C GLY A 248 3.04 -1.92 -14.79
N GLU A 249 2.30 -1.78 -15.90
CA GLU A 249 1.77 -0.49 -16.35
C GLU A 249 0.75 0.06 -15.35
N VAL A 250 -0.14 -0.79 -14.85
CA VAL A 250 -1.15 -0.39 -13.85
C VAL A 250 -0.50 -0.10 -12.51
N ALA A 251 0.41 -0.96 -12.04
CA ALA A 251 1.08 -0.79 -10.76
C ALA A 251 1.93 0.49 -10.71
N VAL A 252 2.69 0.78 -11.77
CA VAL A 252 3.46 2.02 -11.88
C VAL A 252 2.55 3.24 -11.95
N THR A 253 1.48 3.19 -12.74
CA THR A 253 0.52 4.30 -12.84
C THR A 253 -0.10 4.59 -11.47
N SER A 254 -0.54 3.54 -10.76
CA SER A 254 -1.07 3.67 -9.41
C SER A 254 -0.05 4.26 -8.43
N CYS A 255 1.18 3.77 -8.47
CA CYS A 255 2.27 4.27 -7.62
C CYS A 255 2.56 5.75 -7.89
N VAL A 256 2.73 6.12 -9.15
CA VAL A 256 3.05 7.52 -9.56
C VAL A 256 1.95 8.48 -9.12
N VAL A 257 0.69 8.16 -9.41
CA VAL A 257 -0.46 9.00 -9.05
C VAL A 257 -0.55 9.18 -7.54
N GLN A 258 -0.44 8.10 -6.77
CA GLN A 258 -0.52 8.15 -5.31
C GLN A 258 0.65 8.91 -4.68
N VAL A 259 1.88 8.71 -5.17
CA VAL A 259 3.07 9.40 -4.66
C VAL A 259 3.04 10.89 -5.01
N LEU A 260 2.57 11.25 -6.20
CA LEU A 260 2.38 12.66 -6.58
C LEU A 260 1.27 13.34 -5.77
N ALA A 261 0.24 12.63 -5.37
CA ALA A 261 -0.82 13.12 -4.48
C ALA A 261 -0.41 13.18 -3.01
N ALA A 262 0.69 12.51 -2.62
CA ALA A 262 1.14 12.49 -1.24
C ALA A 262 1.57 13.88 -0.76
N GLY A 263 1.09 14.28 0.43
CA GLY A 263 1.49 15.55 1.05
C GLY A 263 2.95 15.55 1.49
N GLN A 264 3.49 16.74 1.70
CA GLN A 264 4.85 16.92 2.21
C GLN A 264 5.07 16.14 3.51
N GLY A 265 6.24 15.53 3.66
CA GLY A 265 6.62 14.79 4.86
C GLY A 265 5.93 13.42 5.02
N THR A 266 5.15 12.94 4.04
CA THR A 266 4.50 11.63 4.11
C THR A 266 5.53 10.50 4.17
N LEU A 267 5.26 9.48 4.98
CA LEU A 267 5.99 8.21 4.97
C LEU A 267 5.41 7.33 3.85
N VAL A 268 6.23 7.01 2.86
CA VAL A 268 5.86 6.15 1.72
C VAL A 268 6.51 4.78 1.92
N LEU A 269 5.68 3.77 2.00
CA LEU A 269 6.08 2.37 2.17
C LEU A 269 5.73 1.60 0.89
N LEU A 270 6.72 0.91 0.31
CA LEU A 270 6.51 0.09 -0.87
C LEU A 270 6.97 -1.34 -0.60
N ASP A 271 6.12 -2.29 -0.91
CA ASP A 271 6.44 -3.71 -0.77
C ASP A 271 6.69 -4.30 -2.15
N GLU A 272 7.94 -4.70 -2.39
CA GLU A 272 8.45 -5.31 -3.63
C GLU A 272 8.07 -4.50 -4.90
N PRO A 273 8.50 -3.23 -5.01
CA PRO A 273 8.17 -2.38 -6.15
C PRO A 273 8.75 -2.86 -7.48
N GLU A 274 9.64 -3.84 -7.48
CA GLU A 274 10.18 -4.48 -8.66
C GLU A 274 9.22 -5.46 -9.35
N VAL A 275 8.17 -5.90 -8.68
CA VAL A 275 7.23 -6.90 -9.22
C VAL A 275 6.64 -6.43 -10.55
N SER A 276 6.75 -7.28 -11.55
CA SER A 276 6.30 -7.03 -12.94
C SER A 276 7.01 -5.87 -13.66
N LEU A 277 8.16 -5.41 -13.18
CA LEU A 277 8.92 -4.34 -13.82
C LEU A 277 10.22 -4.84 -14.46
N HIS A 278 10.45 -4.41 -15.70
CA HIS A 278 11.75 -4.58 -16.34
C HIS A 278 12.83 -3.79 -15.59
N PRO A 279 14.09 -4.26 -15.52
CA PRO A 279 15.20 -3.59 -14.81
C PRO A 279 15.29 -2.08 -15.06
N GLY A 280 15.26 -1.63 -16.31
CA GLY A 280 15.30 -0.20 -16.60
C GLY A 280 14.09 0.59 -16.08
N ALA A 281 12.92 -0.04 -15.90
CA ALA A 281 11.78 0.61 -15.26
C ALA A 281 11.99 0.70 -13.74
N GLN A 282 12.64 -0.29 -13.13
CA GLN A 282 12.98 -0.26 -11.70
C GLN A 282 13.93 0.88 -11.38
N GLU A 283 14.96 1.09 -12.18
CA GLU A 283 15.91 2.21 -12.03
C GLU A 283 15.22 3.57 -12.16
N ARG A 284 14.34 3.73 -13.16
CA ARG A 284 13.58 4.97 -13.35
C ARG A 284 12.56 5.19 -12.24
N LEU A 285 11.94 4.14 -11.73
CA LEU A 285 11.08 4.22 -10.54
C LEU A 285 11.85 4.70 -9.32
N LEU A 286 13.05 4.16 -9.08
CA LEU A 286 13.91 4.61 -7.98
C LEU A 286 14.32 6.08 -8.14
N ALA A 287 14.66 6.51 -9.35
CA ALA A 287 14.97 7.91 -9.64
C ALA A 287 13.76 8.83 -9.37
N PHE A 288 12.56 8.43 -9.79
CA PHE A 288 11.30 9.13 -9.47
C PHE A 288 11.09 9.24 -7.97
N LEU A 289 11.17 8.13 -7.23
CA LEU A 289 11.00 8.12 -5.77
C LEU A 289 12.05 8.98 -5.06
N SER A 290 13.30 8.93 -5.49
CA SER A 290 14.40 9.76 -4.96
C SER A 290 14.14 11.25 -5.20
N LYS A 291 13.65 11.62 -6.39
CA LYS A 291 13.23 12.99 -6.69
C LYS A 291 12.10 13.44 -5.76
N MET A 292 11.08 12.60 -5.55
CA MET A 292 9.96 12.92 -4.66
C MET A 292 10.39 13.01 -3.20
N ALA A 293 11.28 12.13 -2.74
CA ALA A 293 11.87 12.19 -1.40
C ALA A 293 12.54 13.55 -1.15
N ARG A 294 13.33 14.05 -2.11
CA ARG A 294 14.04 15.33 -1.99
C ARG A 294 13.10 16.54 -2.09
N THR A 295 12.23 16.57 -3.11
CA THR A 295 11.43 17.77 -3.43
C THR A 295 10.23 17.93 -2.52
N ARG A 296 9.67 16.84 -2.00
CA ARG A 296 8.50 16.85 -1.11
C ARG A 296 8.82 16.37 0.31
N GLN A 297 10.11 16.17 0.63
CA GLN A 297 10.56 15.66 1.94
C GLN A 297 9.87 14.37 2.35
N LEU A 298 9.56 13.50 1.38
CA LEU A 298 8.99 12.19 1.66
C LEU A 298 10.06 11.30 2.29
N GLN A 299 9.66 10.47 3.23
CA GLN A 299 10.49 9.36 3.70
C GLN A 299 10.05 8.11 2.98
N VAL A 300 10.90 7.58 2.11
CA VAL A 300 10.59 6.38 1.33
C VAL A 300 11.30 5.18 1.93
N VAL A 301 10.54 4.14 2.26
CA VAL A 301 11.06 2.84 2.71
C VAL A 301 10.44 1.75 1.84
N PHE A 302 11.25 0.87 1.31
CA PHE A 302 10.75 -0.23 0.50
C PHE A 302 11.48 -1.54 0.78
N SER A 303 10.77 -2.66 0.66
CA SER A 303 11.35 -3.99 0.61
C SER A 303 11.70 -4.34 -0.82
N THR A 304 12.78 -5.08 -1.03
CA THR A 304 13.16 -5.52 -2.37
C THR A 304 14.02 -6.78 -2.35
N HIS A 305 13.92 -7.54 -3.44
CA HIS A 305 14.83 -8.61 -3.81
C HIS A 305 15.64 -8.26 -5.08
N SER A 306 15.39 -7.08 -5.66
CA SER A 306 16.04 -6.69 -6.92
C SER A 306 17.41 -6.07 -6.67
N PRO A 307 18.49 -6.63 -7.26
CA PRO A 307 19.78 -5.99 -7.23
C PRO A 307 19.78 -4.62 -7.92
N HIS A 308 18.95 -4.42 -8.95
CA HIS A 308 18.86 -3.15 -9.67
C HIS A 308 18.37 -1.98 -8.82
N LEU A 309 17.51 -2.25 -7.82
CA LEU A 309 17.07 -1.23 -6.87
C LEU A 309 18.10 -0.98 -5.77
N VAL A 310 18.94 -1.98 -5.46
CA VAL A 310 19.92 -1.91 -4.36
C VAL A 310 21.21 -1.22 -4.81
N THR A 311 21.75 -1.59 -5.96
CA THR A 311 23.05 -1.09 -6.45
C THR A 311 23.11 0.43 -6.68
N ALA A 312 21.96 1.05 -6.93
CA ALA A 312 21.87 2.50 -7.12
C ALA A 312 21.69 3.29 -5.81
N LEU A 313 21.69 2.62 -4.64
CA LEU A 313 21.52 3.27 -3.34
C LEU A 313 22.87 3.40 -2.61
N PRO A 314 23.04 4.47 -1.80
CA PRO A 314 24.17 4.53 -0.87
C PRO A 314 24.04 3.46 0.21
N GLY A 315 25.17 2.91 0.66
CA GLY A 315 25.20 1.78 1.60
C GLY A 315 24.43 2.01 2.90
N ASP A 316 24.45 3.23 3.43
CA ASP A 316 23.70 3.61 4.63
C ASP A 316 22.17 3.58 4.46
N ALA A 317 21.68 3.70 3.24
CA ALA A 317 20.27 3.57 2.90
C ALA A 317 19.82 2.10 2.78
N ILE A 318 20.73 1.14 2.81
CA ILE A 318 20.45 -0.29 2.71
C ILE A 318 20.44 -0.90 4.12
N LYS A 319 19.37 -1.63 4.44
CA LYS A 319 19.24 -2.40 5.70
C LYS A 319 19.07 -3.87 5.34
N ALA A 320 20.17 -4.63 5.52
CA ALA A 320 20.23 -6.05 5.20
C ALA A 320 19.80 -6.88 6.42
N PHE A 321 18.79 -7.73 6.22
CA PHE A 321 18.29 -8.63 7.25
C PHE A 321 19.01 -9.96 7.16
N HIS A 322 19.58 -10.39 8.26
CA HIS A 322 20.24 -11.67 8.41
C HIS A 322 19.56 -12.50 9.50
N GLN A 323 19.31 -13.76 9.24
CA GLN A 323 18.76 -14.68 10.25
C GLN A 323 19.92 -15.33 11.01
N LEU A 324 19.84 -15.27 12.33
CA LEU A 324 20.75 -15.96 13.23
C LEU A 324 20.30 -17.41 13.44
N ASP A 325 21.19 -18.26 13.92
CA ASP A 325 20.92 -19.68 14.19
C ASP A 325 19.78 -19.92 15.19
N ASN A 326 19.53 -18.97 16.07
CA ASN A 326 18.39 -18.98 17.01
C ASN A 326 17.06 -18.55 16.40
N GLY A 327 16.98 -18.36 15.08
CA GLY A 327 15.78 -17.94 14.35
C GLY A 327 15.45 -16.44 14.43
N ARG A 328 16.21 -15.66 15.19
CA ARG A 328 16.04 -14.20 15.24
C ARG A 328 16.65 -13.53 14.02
N PHE A 329 16.12 -12.39 13.65
CA PHE A 329 16.67 -11.55 12.58
C PHE A 329 17.39 -10.35 13.17
N VAL A 330 18.52 -10.02 12.59
CA VAL A 330 19.29 -8.81 12.87
C VAL A 330 19.44 -8.00 11.59
N VAL A 331 19.58 -6.70 11.75
CA VAL A 331 19.96 -5.81 10.65
C VAL A 331 21.47 -5.64 10.69
N LEU A 332 22.12 -6.06 9.61
CA LEU A 332 23.57 -5.89 9.48
C LEU A 332 23.91 -4.40 9.39
N PRO A 333 24.98 -3.94 10.04
CA PRO A 333 25.52 -2.60 9.81
C PRO A 333 25.83 -2.47 8.32
N SER A 334 25.74 -1.24 7.79
CA SER A 334 25.82 -0.95 6.34
C SER A 334 26.92 -1.77 5.67
N THR A 335 26.49 -2.65 4.80
CA THR A 335 27.39 -3.38 3.90
C THR A 335 27.50 -2.58 2.62
N HIS A 336 28.70 -2.19 2.23
CA HIS A 336 28.93 -1.83 0.84
C HIS A 336 28.63 -3.07 -0.01
N PRO A 337 27.85 -2.94 -1.09
CA PRO A 337 27.70 -4.06 -2.04
C PRO A 337 29.04 -4.40 -2.67
#